data_f0961f6153e72d5d837031cfa784477e
#
_entry.id   f0961f6153e72d5d837031cfa784477e
#
_cell.length_a   1.000
_cell.length_b   1.000
_cell.length_c   1.000
_cell.angle_alpha   90.00
_cell.angle_beta   90.00
_cell.angle_gamma   90.00
#
_symmetry.space_group_name_H-M   'P 1'
#
loop_
_entity.id
_entity.type
_entity.pdbx_description
1 polymer ?
#
loop_
_entity_poly.entity_id
_entity_poly.type
_entity_poly.pdbx_seq_one_letter_code
_entity_poly.pdbx_strand_id
1 'polypeptide(L)'
;MQPKRNHSAAGINPFRPGMGLDPPYLADRTAQLARFDQYLTGFPVFPRNVRLTGLRGVGKTVLLQHYAALAEHRGWVVVRRECSEHLQGESTFALALVEDCRRAVEHSSRTGALRVRSSTAARRALDLLGSLTISLEGVTLAVKPLTVAARQPGLLEDRLFQALELACEGAGDGRRPGVLLCYDEAHVLHDTPRRRDYPLGLFLASVARAQREGLPVMLVACGLPTLTDNLARAKSYSERMFQAEKLDALHPREAAFAFARPLEAGGRRADDDVIAAVLKDTGGYPFHIQFFGALLWDAVPTLRTITLRDFQRQRPTILRALDHAFFDARLARTSSAERRVLRAIAAQGEGASIQSLLELLNLSNHGIQPLIARLEGKGLLYRPERGCVEFTVPLFGDYLRRNAGDH
;
A
#
# COMPACT_ATOMS: atom_id res chain seq x y z
N MET A 1 21.22 3.75 -49.10
CA MET A 1 19.74 3.60 -49.14
C MET A 1 19.35 2.73 -47.94
N GLN A 2 19.02 3.37 -46.81
CA GLN A 2 18.58 2.61 -45.61
C GLN A 2 17.12 2.24 -45.78
N PRO A 3 16.68 1.02 -45.40
CA PRO A 3 15.27 0.67 -45.46
C PRO A 3 14.50 1.45 -44.44
N LYS A 4 13.52 2.24 -44.88
CA LYS A 4 12.51 2.89 -44.03
C LYS A 4 11.82 1.77 -43.22
N ARG A 5 12.03 1.77 -41.90
CA ARG A 5 11.18 1.02 -40.96
C ARG A 5 9.77 1.58 -41.09
N ASN A 6 8.90 0.85 -41.76
CA ASN A 6 7.47 1.05 -41.69
C ASN A 6 7.05 0.84 -40.24
N HIS A 7 6.85 1.91 -39.51
CA HIS A 7 6.05 1.88 -38.28
C HIS A 7 4.59 1.70 -38.73
N SER A 8 4.23 0.45 -38.98
CA SER A 8 2.83 -0.01 -39.01
C SER A 8 2.22 0.50 -37.69
N ALA A 9 1.03 1.07 -37.76
CA ALA A 9 0.26 1.59 -36.64
C ALA A 9 -0.13 0.45 -35.67
N ALA A 10 0.84 -0.03 -34.89
CA ALA A 10 0.58 -0.81 -33.71
C ALA A 10 -0.07 0.15 -32.73
N GLY A 11 -1.35 -0.08 -32.39
CA GLY A 11 -2.08 0.72 -31.42
C GLY A 11 -1.28 0.84 -30.12
N ILE A 12 -1.46 1.93 -29.38
CA ILE A 12 -0.84 2.14 -28.07
C ILE A 12 -1.16 0.95 -27.18
N ASN A 13 -0.12 0.39 -26.51
CA ASN A 13 -0.31 -0.71 -25.59
C ASN A 13 -1.30 -0.30 -24.47
N PRO A 14 -2.45 -0.98 -24.33
CA PRO A 14 -3.47 -0.60 -23.37
C PRO A 14 -3.11 -1.00 -21.93
N PHE A 15 -2.21 -1.95 -21.73
CA PHE A 15 -1.82 -2.41 -20.40
C PHE A 15 -0.87 -1.42 -19.73
N ARG A 16 -0.98 -1.28 -18.41
CA ARG A 16 -0.24 -0.30 -17.62
C ARG A 16 0.42 -0.96 -16.40
N PRO A 17 1.43 -1.82 -16.59
CA PRO A 17 2.15 -2.43 -15.48
C PRO A 17 3.05 -1.41 -14.79
N GLY A 18 2.55 -0.71 -13.77
CA GLY A 18 3.32 0.26 -13.00
C GLY A 18 2.80 0.41 -11.59
N MET A 19 3.65 0.92 -10.69
CA MET A 19 3.27 1.14 -9.29
C MET A 19 2.23 2.27 -9.21
N GLY A 20 1.04 1.96 -8.68
CA GLY A 20 -0.04 2.93 -8.50
C GLY A 20 -0.65 3.47 -9.79
N LEU A 21 -0.31 2.90 -10.95
CA LEU A 21 -0.97 3.31 -12.19
C LEU A 21 -2.37 2.72 -12.28
N ASP A 22 -3.31 3.58 -12.64
CA ASP A 22 -4.71 3.19 -12.82
C ASP A 22 -4.82 2.24 -14.02
N PRO A 23 -5.33 1.02 -13.83
CA PRO A 23 -5.50 0.06 -14.91
C PRO A 23 -6.62 0.51 -15.86
N PRO A 24 -6.60 0.09 -17.13
CA PRO A 24 -7.66 0.42 -18.09
C PRO A 24 -9.02 -0.20 -17.70
N TYR A 25 -9.02 -1.17 -16.83
CA TYR A 25 -10.20 -1.79 -16.23
C TYR A 25 -9.95 -2.10 -14.74
N LEU A 26 -10.69 -1.43 -13.87
CA LEU A 26 -10.63 -1.67 -12.42
C LEU A 26 -11.49 -2.89 -12.06
N ALA A 27 -10.86 -4.06 -12.03
CA ALA A 27 -11.51 -5.33 -11.75
C ALA A 27 -11.80 -5.51 -10.26
N ASP A 28 -12.96 -6.12 -9.93
CA ASP A 28 -13.30 -6.65 -8.61
C ASP A 28 -13.16 -5.66 -7.43
N ARG A 29 -13.53 -4.38 -7.65
CA ARG A 29 -13.43 -3.34 -6.60
C ARG A 29 -14.73 -2.56 -6.38
N THR A 30 -15.78 -2.90 -7.10
CA THR A 30 -17.09 -2.21 -7.02
C THR A 30 -17.69 -2.28 -5.63
N ALA A 31 -17.62 -3.44 -4.96
CA ALA A 31 -18.16 -3.62 -3.62
C ALA A 31 -17.41 -2.79 -2.58
N GLN A 32 -16.07 -2.72 -2.65
CA GLN A 32 -15.25 -1.92 -1.77
C GLN A 32 -15.54 -0.42 -1.95
N LEU A 33 -15.64 0.03 -3.20
CA LEU A 33 -15.98 1.43 -3.50
C LEU A 33 -17.38 1.80 -2.99
N ALA A 34 -18.36 0.93 -3.18
CA ALA A 34 -19.72 1.17 -2.70
C ALA A 34 -19.78 1.22 -1.16
N ARG A 35 -19.07 0.33 -0.45
CA ARG A 35 -18.97 0.39 1.01
C ARG A 35 -18.28 1.66 1.48
N PHE A 36 -17.19 2.05 0.84
CA PHE A 36 -16.47 3.27 1.21
C PHE A 36 -17.32 4.52 0.99
N ASP A 37 -18.12 4.57 -0.08
CA ASP A 37 -19.08 5.65 -0.33
C ASP A 37 -20.13 5.75 0.79
N GLN A 38 -20.61 4.61 1.29
CA GLN A 38 -21.50 4.57 2.46
C GLN A 38 -20.82 5.10 3.73
N TYR A 39 -19.52 4.82 3.93
CA TYR A 39 -18.79 5.36 5.08
C TYR A 39 -18.64 6.88 5.01
N LEU A 40 -18.38 7.42 3.82
CA LEU A 40 -18.30 8.86 3.60
C LEU A 40 -19.65 9.57 3.83
N THR A 41 -20.75 8.95 3.40
CA THR A 41 -22.09 9.53 3.54
C THR A 41 -22.68 9.37 4.95
N GLY A 42 -22.29 8.32 5.68
CA GLY A 42 -22.73 8.10 7.07
C GLY A 42 -22.00 8.95 8.12
N PHE A 43 -20.98 9.67 7.70
CA PHE A 43 -20.19 10.55 8.54
C PHE A 43 -20.97 11.84 8.88
N PRO A 44 -20.87 12.47 10.10
CA PRO A 44 -19.98 12.12 11.21
C PRO A 44 -20.59 11.15 12.25
N VAL A 45 -21.83 10.69 12.07
CA VAL A 45 -22.54 9.88 13.06
C VAL A 45 -21.76 8.59 13.40
N PHE A 46 -21.08 8.02 12.40
CA PHE A 46 -20.24 6.84 12.57
C PHE A 46 -18.92 7.01 11.81
N PRO A 47 -17.89 7.65 12.41
CA PRO A 47 -16.57 7.70 11.78
C PRO A 47 -16.04 6.27 11.59
N ARG A 48 -15.73 5.90 10.34
CA ARG A 48 -15.25 4.56 9.99
C ARG A 48 -13.91 4.65 9.32
N ASN A 49 -12.86 4.42 10.09
CA ASN A 49 -11.54 4.26 9.51
C ASN A 49 -11.46 2.93 8.75
N VAL A 50 -10.63 2.88 7.72
CA VAL A 50 -10.43 1.68 6.91
C VAL A 50 -8.98 1.21 7.01
N ARG A 51 -8.79 -0.08 7.29
CA ARG A 51 -7.52 -0.76 7.17
C ARG A 51 -7.53 -1.58 5.88
N LEU A 52 -6.76 -1.15 4.89
CA LEU A 52 -6.65 -1.82 3.59
C LEU A 52 -5.36 -2.64 3.55
N THR A 53 -5.47 -3.96 3.56
CA THR A 53 -4.30 -4.85 3.57
C THR A 53 -4.30 -5.81 2.40
N GLY A 54 -3.13 -6.32 2.05
CA GLY A 54 -2.95 -7.33 1.00
C GLY A 54 -1.49 -7.43 0.57
N LEU A 55 -1.17 -8.45 -0.20
CA LEU A 55 0.17 -8.70 -0.72
C LEU A 55 0.59 -7.62 -1.74
N ARG A 56 1.85 -7.64 -2.15
CA ARG A 56 2.35 -6.72 -3.20
C ARG A 56 1.67 -7.01 -4.53
N GLY A 57 1.30 -5.97 -5.27
CA GLY A 57 0.70 -6.10 -6.61
C GLY A 57 -0.79 -6.43 -6.65
N VAL A 58 -1.49 -6.54 -5.50
CA VAL A 58 -2.96 -6.79 -5.46
C VAL A 58 -3.82 -5.55 -5.74
N GLY A 59 -3.21 -4.38 -5.98
CA GLY A 59 -3.94 -3.15 -6.32
C GLY A 59 -4.35 -2.28 -5.13
N LYS A 60 -3.69 -2.39 -3.97
CA LYS A 60 -3.97 -1.56 -2.77
C LYS A 60 -3.86 -0.06 -3.04
N THR A 61 -2.72 0.38 -3.57
CA THR A 61 -2.45 1.79 -3.91
C THR A 61 -3.48 2.34 -4.90
N VAL A 62 -3.86 1.54 -5.89
CA VAL A 62 -4.89 1.91 -6.87
C VAL A 62 -6.24 2.10 -6.19
N LEU A 63 -6.67 1.15 -5.34
CA LEU A 63 -7.93 1.29 -4.60
C LEU A 63 -7.90 2.49 -3.65
N LEU A 64 -6.77 2.73 -2.97
CA LEU A 64 -6.59 3.92 -2.11
C LEU A 64 -6.75 5.23 -2.90
N GLN A 65 -6.23 5.29 -4.14
CA GLN A 65 -6.43 6.44 -5.02
C GLN A 65 -7.90 6.63 -5.41
N HIS A 66 -8.61 5.55 -5.69
CA HIS A 66 -10.06 5.61 -5.96
C HIS A 66 -10.86 6.03 -4.73
N TYR A 67 -10.51 5.56 -3.53
CA TYR A 67 -11.10 6.04 -2.27
C TYR A 67 -10.89 7.55 -2.10
N ALA A 68 -9.66 8.01 -2.33
CA ALA A 68 -9.33 9.42 -2.27
C ALA A 68 -10.12 10.26 -3.28
N ALA A 69 -10.20 9.82 -4.55
CA ALA A 69 -10.96 10.51 -5.59
C ALA A 69 -12.47 10.54 -5.27
N LEU A 70 -13.02 9.44 -4.74
CA LEU A 70 -14.42 9.39 -4.31
C LEU A 70 -14.69 10.37 -3.16
N ALA A 71 -13.81 10.44 -2.19
CA ALA A 71 -13.92 11.39 -1.07
C ALA A 71 -13.83 12.85 -1.56
N GLU A 72 -12.89 13.17 -2.46
CA GLU A 72 -12.78 14.49 -3.09
C GLU A 72 -14.07 14.86 -3.83
N HIS A 73 -14.66 13.92 -4.58
CA HIS A 73 -15.94 14.11 -5.27
C HIS A 73 -17.09 14.38 -4.28
N ARG A 74 -17.04 13.78 -3.09
CA ARG A 74 -17.97 14.03 -1.99
C ARG A 74 -17.67 15.31 -1.20
N GLY A 75 -16.68 16.09 -1.60
CA GLY A 75 -16.31 17.36 -0.99
C GLY A 75 -15.36 17.24 0.21
N TRP A 76 -14.84 16.05 0.50
CA TRP A 76 -13.83 15.87 1.55
C TRP A 76 -12.51 16.54 1.18
N VAL A 77 -11.79 16.99 2.18
CA VAL A 77 -10.38 17.36 2.03
C VAL A 77 -9.53 16.11 2.19
N VAL A 78 -8.79 15.76 1.15
CA VAL A 78 -8.00 14.52 1.14
C VAL A 78 -6.52 14.83 1.24
N VAL A 79 -5.85 14.19 2.21
CA VAL A 79 -4.40 14.19 2.35
C VAL A 79 -3.88 12.80 2.04
N ARG A 80 -2.86 12.71 1.17
CA ARG A 80 -2.24 11.45 0.76
C ARG A 80 -0.78 11.46 1.19
N ARG A 81 -0.37 10.38 1.85
CA ARG A 81 1.01 10.17 2.27
C ARG A 81 1.43 8.72 2.00
N GLU A 82 2.59 8.55 1.40
CA GLU A 82 3.31 7.29 1.39
C GLU A 82 4.24 7.25 2.60
N CYS A 83 4.11 6.23 3.44
CA CYS A 83 4.97 6.04 4.60
C CYS A 83 6.31 5.45 4.17
N SER A 84 7.38 5.94 4.76
CA SER A 84 8.74 5.46 4.56
C SER A 84 9.42 5.22 5.91
N GLU A 85 10.54 4.52 5.91
CA GLU A 85 11.32 4.24 7.12
C GLU A 85 11.75 5.50 7.88
N HIS A 86 11.86 6.65 7.19
CA HIS A 86 12.16 7.93 7.84
C HIS A 86 11.08 8.42 8.81
N LEU A 87 9.86 7.86 8.72
CA LEU A 87 8.73 8.20 9.59
C LEU A 87 8.62 7.30 10.83
N GLN A 88 9.58 6.41 11.06
CA GLN A 88 9.54 5.46 12.17
C GLN A 88 9.80 6.06 13.55
N GLY A 89 10.15 7.33 13.66
CA GLY A 89 10.34 8.00 14.94
C GLY A 89 9.15 8.85 15.34
N GLU A 90 8.76 8.91 16.63
CA GLU A 90 7.66 9.75 17.12
C GLU A 90 7.79 11.20 16.65
N SER A 91 8.98 11.80 16.76
CA SER A 91 9.19 13.20 16.39
C SER A 91 9.08 13.41 14.88
N THR A 92 9.68 12.52 14.08
CA THR A 92 9.60 12.61 12.61
C THR A 92 8.20 12.37 12.09
N PHE A 93 7.47 11.42 12.71
CA PHE A 93 6.08 11.18 12.40
C PHE A 93 5.19 12.36 12.80
N ALA A 94 5.41 12.94 13.99
CA ALA A 94 4.66 14.10 14.46
C ALA A 94 4.81 15.30 13.51
N LEU A 95 6.03 15.61 13.09
CA LEU A 95 6.29 16.65 12.08
C LEU A 95 5.55 16.37 10.76
N ALA A 96 5.58 15.12 10.30
CA ALA A 96 4.90 14.70 9.08
C ALA A 96 3.37 14.87 9.17
N LEU A 97 2.77 14.51 10.31
CA LEU A 97 1.32 14.67 10.53
C LEU A 97 0.92 16.16 10.60
N VAL A 98 1.71 17.01 11.29
CA VAL A 98 1.46 18.45 11.30
C VAL A 98 1.54 19.05 9.89
N GLU A 99 2.52 18.61 9.10
CA GLU A 99 2.63 19.00 7.69
C GLU A 99 1.44 18.53 6.85
N ASP A 100 0.91 17.34 7.11
CA ASP A 100 -0.31 16.84 6.46
C ASP A 100 -1.53 17.68 6.84
N CYS A 101 -1.64 18.08 8.09
CA CYS A 101 -2.68 19.01 8.54
C CYS A 101 -2.56 20.37 7.84
N ARG A 102 -1.34 20.90 7.67
CA ARG A 102 -1.08 22.14 6.94
C ARG A 102 -1.52 22.01 5.46
N ARG A 103 -1.18 20.91 4.81
CA ARG A 103 -1.60 20.61 3.43
C ARG A 103 -3.12 20.52 3.30
N ALA A 104 -3.82 19.97 4.28
CA ALA A 104 -5.28 19.92 4.29
C ALA A 104 -5.88 21.33 4.24
N VAL A 105 -5.39 22.26 5.06
CA VAL A 105 -5.83 23.67 5.06
C VAL A 105 -5.51 24.36 3.74
N GLU A 106 -4.30 24.18 3.21
CA GLU A 106 -3.88 24.78 1.92
C GLU A 106 -4.71 24.25 0.75
N HIS A 107 -4.95 22.94 0.71
CA HIS A 107 -5.76 22.33 -0.36
C HIS A 107 -7.19 22.85 -0.33
N SER A 108 -7.78 22.95 0.84
CA SER A 108 -9.08 23.56 1.03
C SER A 108 -9.14 24.98 0.48
N SER A 109 -8.08 25.77 0.70
CA SER A 109 -7.99 27.16 0.24
C SER A 109 -7.86 27.30 -1.28
N ARG A 110 -7.33 26.29 -1.97
CA ARG A 110 -7.14 26.30 -3.44
C ARG A 110 -8.38 25.82 -4.21
N THR A 111 -9.12 24.86 -3.69
CA THR A 111 -10.27 24.24 -4.36
C THR A 111 -11.59 24.93 -4.09
N GLY A 112 -11.70 25.70 -3.02
CA GLY A 112 -12.85 26.56 -2.73
C GLY A 112 -12.69 27.90 -3.47
N ALA A 113 -13.67 28.25 -4.33
CA ALA A 113 -13.70 29.52 -5.07
C ALA A 113 -13.19 30.68 -4.22
N LEU A 114 -12.42 31.59 -4.82
CA LEU A 114 -11.80 32.87 -4.37
C LEU A 114 -12.09 33.41 -2.93
N ARG A 115 -13.16 32.96 -2.28
CA ARG A 115 -13.59 33.39 -0.93
C ARG A 115 -12.82 32.76 0.25
N VAL A 116 -12.28 31.52 0.09
CA VAL A 116 -11.60 30.82 1.21
C VAL A 116 -10.15 31.32 1.39
N ARG A 117 -9.50 31.83 0.33
CA ARG A 117 -8.16 32.47 0.45
C ARG A 117 -8.12 33.69 1.38
N SER A 118 -9.27 34.26 1.69
CA SER A 118 -9.40 35.42 2.58
C SER A 118 -9.99 35.05 3.96
N SER A 119 -10.29 33.79 4.25
CA SER A 119 -10.86 33.43 5.55
C SER A 119 -9.79 33.63 6.64
N THR A 120 -10.11 34.44 7.62
CA THR A 120 -9.28 34.70 8.81
C THR A 120 -8.96 33.39 9.53
N ALA A 121 -9.89 32.42 9.49
CA ALA A 121 -9.75 31.11 10.11
C ALA A 121 -8.65 30.26 9.45
N ALA A 122 -8.60 30.15 8.10
CA ALA A 122 -7.57 29.39 7.42
C ALA A 122 -6.16 30.01 7.61
N ARG A 123 -6.03 31.33 7.57
CA ARG A 123 -4.77 32.00 7.87
C ARG A 123 -4.32 31.73 9.30
N ARG A 124 -5.22 31.90 10.28
CA ARG A 124 -4.92 31.60 11.68
C ARG A 124 -4.51 30.15 11.89
N ALA A 125 -5.19 29.18 11.24
CA ALA A 125 -4.84 27.77 11.32
C ALA A 125 -3.43 27.51 10.74
N LEU A 126 -3.07 28.11 9.61
CA LEU A 126 -1.73 27.98 9.01
C LEU A 126 -0.63 28.58 9.89
N ASP A 127 -0.88 29.76 10.50
CA ASP A 127 0.08 30.40 11.42
C ASP A 127 0.31 29.56 12.66
N LEU A 128 -0.76 28.99 13.24
CA LEU A 128 -0.67 28.11 14.41
C LEU A 128 0.02 26.77 14.07
N LEU A 129 -0.29 26.17 12.91
CA LEU A 129 0.40 24.96 12.43
C LEU A 129 1.89 25.22 12.18
N GLY A 130 2.24 26.39 11.63
CA GLY A 130 3.64 26.82 11.51
C GLY A 130 4.34 26.92 12.87
N SER A 131 3.68 27.48 13.87
CA SER A 131 4.22 27.56 15.25
C SER A 131 4.40 26.17 15.88
N LEU A 132 3.47 25.22 15.62
CA LEU A 132 3.61 23.84 16.08
C LEU A 132 4.79 23.14 15.40
N THR A 133 5.01 23.36 14.12
CA THR A 133 6.16 22.82 13.39
C THR A 133 7.48 23.30 14.01
N ILE A 134 7.66 24.61 14.20
CA ILE A 134 8.86 25.18 14.83
C ILE A 134 9.07 24.61 16.24
N SER A 135 8.01 24.48 17.01
CA SER A 135 8.06 23.91 18.35
C SER A 135 8.49 22.42 18.34
N LEU A 136 8.08 21.64 17.35
CA LEU A 136 8.48 20.24 17.18
C LEU A 136 9.92 20.12 16.66
N GLU A 137 10.35 20.98 15.73
CA GLU A 137 11.73 21.04 15.22
C GLU A 137 12.71 21.45 16.33
N GLY A 138 12.33 22.38 17.19
CA GLY A 138 13.11 22.76 18.37
C GLY A 138 13.34 21.58 19.33
N VAL A 139 12.40 20.63 19.42
CA VAL A 139 12.54 19.37 20.17
C VAL A 139 13.49 18.39 19.47
N THR A 140 13.51 18.38 18.11
CA THR A 140 14.37 17.49 17.33
C THR A 140 15.79 18.01 17.16
N LEU A 141 16.00 19.32 17.07
CA LEU A 141 17.31 19.97 16.91
C LEU A 141 18.10 20.09 18.22
N ALA A 142 17.48 19.89 19.36
CA ALA A 142 18.20 19.84 20.64
C ALA A 142 19.07 18.57 20.71
N VAL A 143 20.27 18.65 20.17
CA VAL A 143 21.31 17.59 20.11
C VAL A 143 21.82 17.15 21.48
N LYS A 144 21.35 17.74 22.57
CA LYS A 144 21.57 17.23 23.93
C LYS A 144 20.35 16.33 24.27
N PRO A 145 20.60 15.17 24.94
CA PRO A 145 19.49 14.40 25.47
C PRO A 145 18.69 15.32 26.38
N LEU A 146 17.56 15.78 25.83
CA LEU A 146 16.57 16.48 26.64
C LEU A 146 16.28 15.58 27.83
N THR A 147 16.46 16.10 29.01
CA THR A 147 16.09 15.45 30.25
C THR A 147 14.70 14.86 30.12
N VAL A 148 14.45 13.71 30.74
CA VAL A 148 13.24 12.89 30.69
C VAL A 148 11.92 13.67 30.71
N ALA A 149 11.93 14.90 31.23
CA ALA A 149 10.77 15.82 31.29
C ALA A 149 10.27 16.35 29.92
N ALA A 150 11.12 16.40 28.88
CA ALA A 150 10.74 16.92 27.56
C ALA A 150 10.14 15.84 26.63
N ARG A 151 10.18 14.58 27.02
CA ARG A 151 9.57 13.42 26.34
C ARG A 151 8.29 12.97 27.07
N GLN A 152 7.43 13.88 27.49
CA GLN A 152 6.12 13.47 28.00
C GLN A 152 5.22 13.09 26.80
N PRO A 153 4.81 11.81 26.67
CA PRO A 153 3.98 11.35 25.55
C PRO A 153 2.68 12.14 25.40
N GLY A 154 2.08 12.60 26.53
CA GLY A 154 0.87 13.42 26.54
C GLY A 154 1.05 14.76 25.81
N LEU A 155 2.21 15.41 25.95
CA LEU A 155 2.45 16.71 25.31
C LEU A 155 2.49 16.61 23.78
N LEU A 156 3.01 15.50 23.25
CA LEU A 156 3.07 15.28 21.79
C LEU A 156 1.71 14.90 21.23
N GLU A 157 0.94 14.06 21.92
CA GLU A 157 -0.43 13.71 21.56
C GLU A 157 -1.33 14.95 21.54
N ASP A 158 -1.21 15.85 22.54
CA ASP A 158 -1.96 17.10 22.59
C ASP A 158 -1.68 18.00 21.38
N ARG A 159 -0.42 18.10 20.98
CA ARG A 159 -0.01 18.88 19.79
C ARG A 159 -0.56 18.29 18.51
N LEU A 160 -0.53 16.97 18.36
CA LEU A 160 -1.08 16.31 17.17
C LEU A 160 -2.62 16.41 17.13
N PHE A 161 -3.27 16.29 18.28
CA PHE A 161 -4.69 16.56 18.38
C PHE A 161 -5.02 18.00 17.94
N GLN A 162 -4.31 19.00 18.47
CA GLN A 162 -4.46 20.40 18.08
C GLN A 162 -4.22 20.61 16.58
N ALA A 163 -3.24 19.91 15.98
CA ALA A 163 -3.00 19.98 14.54
C ALA A 163 -4.19 19.44 13.72
N LEU A 164 -4.78 18.33 14.16
CA LEU A 164 -5.98 17.76 13.54
C LEU A 164 -7.20 18.69 13.68
N GLU A 165 -7.38 19.30 14.85
CA GLU A 165 -8.42 20.29 15.11
C GLU A 165 -8.29 21.48 14.14
N LEU A 166 -7.10 22.09 14.06
CA LEU A 166 -6.81 23.20 13.14
C LEU A 166 -7.02 22.80 11.66
N ALA A 167 -6.67 21.55 11.29
CA ALA A 167 -6.92 21.06 9.95
C ALA A 167 -8.42 20.97 9.64
N CYS A 168 -9.22 20.48 10.58
CA CYS A 168 -10.67 20.38 10.42
C CYS A 168 -11.33 21.76 10.39
N GLU A 169 -10.93 22.69 11.27
CA GLU A 169 -11.42 24.08 11.28
C GLU A 169 -11.02 24.84 10.02
N GLY A 170 -9.75 24.76 9.62
CA GLY A 170 -9.22 25.45 8.46
C GLY A 170 -9.70 24.87 7.13
N ALA A 171 -10.03 23.58 7.11
CA ALA A 171 -10.62 22.91 5.96
C ALA A 171 -12.15 23.16 5.87
N GLY A 172 -12.81 23.46 6.98
CA GLY A 172 -14.25 23.58 7.09
C GLY A 172 -14.74 25.04 7.11
N ASP A 173 -15.50 25.43 6.08
CA ASP A 173 -16.40 26.59 6.15
C ASP A 173 -17.85 26.19 6.49
N GLY A 174 -18.03 25.04 7.16
CA GLY A 174 -19.32 24.41 7.44
C GLY A 174 -19.96 23.69 6.25
N ARG A 175 -19.31 23.69 5.07
CA ARG A 175 -19.82 23.07 3.83
C ARG A 175 -19.14 21.77 3.49
N ARG A 176 -18.00 21.47 4.10
CA ARG A 176 -17.20 20.27 3.83
C ARG A 176 -17.43 19.20 4.87
N PRO A 177 -17.59 17.95 4.48
CA PRO A 177 -17.87 16.87 5.42
C PRO A 177 -16.72 16.56 6.37
N GLY A 178 -15.45 16.76 5.96
CA GLY A 178 -14.31 16.50 6.84
C GLY A 178 -12.97 16.35 6.11
N VAL A 179 -11.97 15.89 6.86
CA VAL A 179 -10.60 15.58 6.39
C VAL A 179 -10.41 14.08 6.33
N LEU A 180 -9.98 13.56 5.18
CA LEU A 180 -9.60 12.16 4.98
C LEU A 180 -8.08 12.04 4.89
N LEU A 181 -7.50 11.28 5.79
CA LEU A 181 -6.08 10.94 5.80
C LEU A 181 -5.89 9.58 5.11
N CYS A 182 -5.19 9.55 3.99
CA CYS A 182 -4.84 8.35 3.22
C CYS A 182 -3.36 8.05 3.37
N TYR A 183 -3.01 7.03 4.15
CA TYR A 183 -1.63 6.62 4.41
C TYR A 183 -1.33 5.30 3.71
N ASP A 184 -0.53 5.36 2.63
CA ASP A 184 -0.03 4.16 1.94
C ASP A 184 1.26 3.64 2.60
N GLU A 185 1.58 2.37 2.38
CA GLU A 185 2.72 1.66 3.00
C GLU A 185 2.77 1.82 4.53
N ALA A 186 1.60 2.02 5.19
CA ALA A 186 1.49 2.27 6.62
C ALA A 186 2.04 1.14 7.50
N HIS A 187 2.28 -0.05 6.95
CA HIS A 187 2.93 -1.17 7.63
C HIS A 187 4.39 -0.89 8.01
N VAL A 188 5.01 0.11 7.40
CA VAL A 188 6.35 0.59 7.78
C VAL A 188 6.33 1.20 9.17
N LEU A 189 5.22 1.83 9.55
CA LEU A 189 5.07 2.40 10.90
C LEU A 189 4.83 1.28 11.91
N HIS A 190 5.67 1.24 12.92
CA HIS A 190 5.53 0.31 14.05
C HIS A 190 6.16 0.89 15.31
N ASP A 191 5.62 0.50 16.45
CA ASP A 191 6.14 0.90 17.74
C ASP A 191 7.36 0.07 18.13
N THR A 192 8.35 0.72 18.72
CA THR A 192 9.58 0.08 19.18
C THR A 192 9.74 0.27 20.72
N PRO A 193 9.10 -0.59 21.54
CA PRO A 193 9.09 -0.43 23.01
C PRO A 193 10.48 -0.38 23.64
N ARG A 194 11.45 -1.14 23.08
CA ARG A 194 12.84 -1.14 23.56
C ARG A 194 13.52 0.24 23.44
N ARG A 195 13.10 1.04 22.47
CA ARG A 195 13.58 2.42 22.25
C ARG A 195 12.66 3.47 22.87
N ARG A 196 11.54 3.04 23.45
CA ARG A 196 10.47 3.92 23.94
C ARG A 196 9.98 4.88 22.85
N ASP A 197 9.77 4.37 21.67
CA ASP A 197 9.40 5.11 20.47
C ASP A 197 8.12 4.50 19.90
N TYR A 198 7.03 5.27 19.88
CA TYR A 198 5.66 4.78 19.63
C TYR A 198 4.93 5.60 18.56
N PRO A 199 5.49 5.78 17.35
CA PRO A 199 4.89 6.61 16.31
C PRO A 199 3.49 6.15 15.90
N LEU A 200 3.27 4.84 15.79
CA LEU A 200 1.97 4.28 15.41
C LEU A 200 0.95 4.43 16.54
N GLY A 201 1.35 4.13 17.78
CA GLY A 201 0.51 4.32 18.96
C GLY A 201 0.09 5.77 19.15
N LEU A 202 1.00 6.72 18.91
CA LEU A 202 0.74 8.16 18.93
C LEU A 202 -0.27 8.57 17.85
N PHE A 203 -0.08 8.09 16.62
CA PHE A 203 -1.00 8.37 15.51
C PHE A 203 -2.42 7.91 15.81
N LEU A 204 -2.57 6.64 16.22
CA LEU A 204 -3.88 6.07 16.54
C LEU A 204 -4.56 6.81 17.70
N ALA A 205 -3.79 7.17 18.74
CA ALA A 205 -4.33 7.92 19.89
C ALA A 205 -4.85 9.29 19.47
N SER A 206 -4.08 10.03 18.66
CA SER A 206 -4.47 11.36 18.19
C SER A 206 -5.73 11.32 17.30
N VAL A 207 -5.82 10.39 16.35
CA VAL A 207 -7.02 10.23 15.49
C VAL A 207 -8.22 9.77 16.32
N ALA A 208 -8.05 8.79 17.20
CA ALA A 208 -9.13 8.28 18.04
C ALA A 208 -9.67 9.36 19.00
N ARG A 209 -8.79 10.22 19.55
CA ARG A 209 -9.18 11.36 20.35
C ARG A 209 -9.96 12.37 19.52
N ALA A 210 -9.45 12.75 18.35
CA ALA A 210 -10.12 13.66 17.44
C ALA A 210 -11.55 13.19 17.12
N GLN A 211 -11.73 11.92 16.81
CA GLN A 211 -13.03 11.33 16.52
C GLN A 211 -13.96 11.30 17.75
N ARG A 212 -13.43 11.02 18.95
CA ARG A 212 -14.23 11.07 20.20
C ARG A 212 -14.72 12.49 20.54
N GLU A 213 -13.92 13.49 20.21
CA GLU A 213 -14.26 14.91 20.39
C GLU A 213 -15.10 15.48 19.23
N GLY A 214 -15.53 14.61 18.29
CA GLY A 214 -16.43 14.98 17.20
C GLY A 214 -15.75 15.68 16.01
N LEU A 215 -14.41 15.70 15.96
CA LEU A 215 -13.72 16.27 14.81
C LEU A 215 -13.96 15.42 13.55
N PRO A 216 -14.26 16.07 12.41
CA PRO A 216 -14.57 15.38 11.17
C PRO A 216 -13.31 14.86 10.46
N VAL A 217 -12.67 13.87 11.05
CA VAL A 217 -11.48 13.21 10.50
C VAL A 217 -11.72 11.71 10.29
N MET A 218 -11.31 11.19 9.15
CA MET A 218 -11.27 9.76 8.83
C MET A 218 -9.86 9.36 8.39
N LEU A 219 -9.52 8.08 8.64
CA LEU A 219 -8.22 7.50 8.29
C LEU A 219 -8.40 6.26 7.42
N VAL A 220 -7.68 6.20 6.31
CA VAL A 220 -7.42 4.97 5.55
C VAL A 220 -5.95 4.61 5.68
N ALA A 221 -5.66 3.54 6.39
CA ALA A 221 -4.32 2.98 6.53
C ALA A 221 -4.17 1.79 5.58
N CYS A 222 -3.24 1.90 4.63
CA CYS A 222 -3.01 0.93 3.58
C CYS A 222 -1.62 0.30 3.73
N GLY A 223 -1.49 -1.03 3.57
CA GLY A 223 -0.19 -1.67 3.68
C GLY A 223 -0.18 -3.19 3.49
N LEU A 224 0.95 -3.79 3.80
CA LEU A 224 1.10 -5.26 3.83
C LEU A 224 0.29 -5.86 4.98
N PRO A 225 0.04 -7.18 4.98
CA PRO A 225 -0.70 -7.86 6.06
C PRO A 225 -0.14 -7.60 7.48
N THR A 226 1.18 -7.39 7.59
CA THR A 226 1.86 -7.02 8.86
C THR A 226 1.30 -5.74 9.51
N LEU A 227 0.63 -4.89 8.76
CA LEU A 227 -0.06 -3.71 9.29
C LEU A 227 -1.08 -4.09 10.37
N THR A 228 -1.75 -5.23 10.21
CA THR A 228 -2.74 -5.72 11.18
C THR A 228 -2.11 -5.92 12.56
N ASP A 229 -0.98 -6.63 12.59
CA ASP A 229 -0.26 -6.89 13.84
C ASP A 229 0.34 -5.63 14.44
N ASN A 230 0.89 -4.75 13.60
CA ASN A 230 1.44 -3.47 14.06
C ASN A 230 0.38 -2.62 14.76
N LEU A 231 -0.82 -2.51 14.15
CA LEU A 231 -1.95 -1.77 14.73
C LEU A 231 -2.42 -2.39 16.05
N ALA A 232 -2.57 -3.72 16.12
CA ALA A 232 -3.02 -4.44 17.31
C ALA A 232 -2.02 -4.29 18.47
N ARG A 233 -0.71 -4.32 18.17
CA ARG A 233 0.35 -4.11 19.16
C ARG A 233 0.43 -2.66 19.63
N ALA A 234 0.19 -1.70 18.74
CA ALA A 234 0.24 -0.28 19.07
C ALA A 234 -0.92 0.12 20.01
N LYS A 235 -2.13 -0.32 19.72
CA LYS A 235 -3.33 -0.02 20.53
C LYS A 235 -4.33 -1.18 20.48
N SER A 236 -4.70 -1.72 21.61
CA SER A 236 -5.67 -2.82 21.74
C SER A 236 -7.06 -2.51 21.17
N TYR A 237 -7.43 -1.24 21.09
CA TYR A 237 -8.71 -0.82 20.52
C TYR A 237 -8.70 -0.68 18.99
N SER A 238 -7.55 -0.87 18.35
CA SER A 238 -7.40 -0.70 16.89
C SER A 238 -8.35 -1.61 16.08
N GLU A 239 -8.64 -2.81 16.57
CA GLU A 239 -9.59 -3.73 15.93
C GLU A 239 -11.01 -3.13 15.81
N ARG A 240 -11.41 -2.31 16.77
CA ARG A 240 -12.70 -1.61 16.76
C ARG A 240 -12.66 -0.28 16.03
N MET A 241 -11.46 0.29 15.87
CA MET A 241 -11.24 1.57 15.20
C MET A 241 -11.33 1.44 13.67
N PHE A 242 -11.02 0.28 13.12
CA PHE A 242 -10.93 0.07 11.67
C PHE A 242 -11.94 -0.93 11.14
N GLN A 243 -12.51 -0.62 9.99
CA GLN A 243 -13.11 -1.61 9.11
C GLN A 243 -12.00 -2.28 8.30
N ALA A 244 -11.93 -3.60 8.37
CA ALA A 244 -10.89 -4.36 7.68
C ALA A 244 -11.31 -4.66 6.23
N GLU A 245 -10.48 -4.24 5.29
CA GLU A 245 -10.58 -4.59 3.87
C GLU A 245 -9.30 -5.34 3.48
N LYS A 246 -9.42 -6.63 3.23
CA LYS A 246 -8.31 -7.45 2.73
C LYS A 246 -8.45 -7.60 1.21
N LEU A 247 -7.39 -7.27 0.49
CA LEU A 247 -7.28 -7.50 -0.94
C LEU A 247 -6.43 -8.73 -1.21
N ASP A 248 -7.01 -9.65 -1.93
CA ASP A 248 -6.35 -10.85 -2.45
C ASP A 248 -6.28 -10.79 -4.00
N ALA A 249 -5.86 -11.88 -4.63
CA ALA A 249 -5.97 -12.06 -6.06
C ALA A 249 -7.41 -11.80 -6.54
N LEU A 250 -7.58 -11.39 -7.78
CA LEU A 250 -8.90 -11.17 -8.37
C LEU A 250 -9.68 -12.48 -8.46
N HIS A 251 -10.99 -12.38 -8.27
CA HIS A 251 -11.87 -13.51 -8.59
C HIS A 251 -11.65 -13.93 -10.06
N PRO A 252 -11.65 -15.23 -10.39
CA PRO A 252 -11.28 -15.72 -11.73
C PRO A 252 -11.97 -15.02 -12.90
N ARG A 253 -13.26 -14.73 -12.80
CA ARG A 253 -14.01 -13.98 -13.82
C ARG A 253 -13.51 -12.56 -14.01
N GLU A 254 -13.25 -11.86 -12.93
CA GLU A 254 -12.74 -10.49 -12.95
C GLU A 254 -11.28 -10.42 -13.42
N ALA A 255 -10.49 -11.43 -13.08
CA ALA A 255 -9.13 -11.59 -13.58
C ALA A 255 -9.13 -11.80 -15.10
N ALA A 256 -10.07 -12.60 -15.64
CA ALA A 256 -10.24 -12.75 -17.07
C ALA A 256 -10.60 -11.42 -17.75
N PHE A 257 -11.51 -10.64 -17.18
CA PHE A 257 -11.85 -9.30 -17.70
C PHE A 257 -10.69 -8.32 -17.60
N ALA A 258 -9.89 -8.37 -16.53
CA ALA A 258 -8.70 -7.53 -16.37
C ALA A 258 -7.65 -7.76 -17.46
N PHE A 259 -7.62 -8.95 -18.07
CA PHE A 259 -6.77 -9.27 -19.22
C PHE A 259 -7.49 -9.00 -20.57
N ALA A 260 -8.71 -9.48 -20.74
CA ALA A 260 -9.41 -9.46 -22.04
C ALA A 260 -9.85 -8.05 -22.46
N ARG A 261 -10.44 -7.26 -21.53
CA ARG A 261 -10.99 -5.93 -21.87
C ARG A 261 -9.96 -4.93 -22.39
N PRO A 262 -8.73 -4.84 -21.82
CA PRO A 262 -7.70 -4.01 -22.41
C PRO A 262 -7.32 -4.44 -23.85
N LEU A 263 -7.25 -5.75 -24.12
CA LEU A 263 -7.00 -6.26 -25.47
C LEU A 263 -8.12 -5.81 -26.44
N GLU A 264 -9.38 -5.99 -26.04
CA GLU A 264 -10.56 -5.61 -26.84
C GLU A 264 -10.59 -4.11 -27.13
N ALA A 265 -10.33 -3.28 -26.12
CA ALA A 265 -10.22 -1.82 -26.26
C ALA A 265 -9.12 -1.42 -27.24
N GLY A 266 -8.03 -2.20 -27.31
CA GLY A 266 -6.96 -2.04 -28.30
C GLY A 266 -7.22 -2.70 -29.65
N GLY A 267 -8.42 -3.27 -29.89
CA GLY A 267 -8.80 -3.91 -31.15
C GLY A 267 -8.24 -5.32 -31.36
N ARG A 268 -7.83 -5.99 -30.27
CA ARG A 268 -7.32 -7.37 -30.28
C ARG A 268 -8.17 -8.27 -29.39
N ARG A 269 -7.99 -9.57 -29.54
CA ARG A 269 -8.63 -10.60 -28.72
C ARG A 269 -7.62 -11.69 -28.36
N ALA A 270 -7.92 -12.46 -27.33
CA ALA A 270 -7.21 -13.68 -26.98
C ALA A 270 -8.23 -14.82 -26.91
N ASP A 271 -7.82 -16.00 -27.33
CA ASP A 271 -8.61 -17.22 -27.16
C ASP A 271 -8.78 -17.53 -25.66
N ASP A 272 -9.87 -18.21 -25.30
CA ASP A 272 -10.17 -18.54 -23.90
C ASP A 272 -9.05 -19.36 -23.24
N ASP A 273 -8.40 -20.24 -23.99
CA ASP A 273 -7.24 -21.03 -23.55
C ASP A 273 -6.03 -20.14 -23.20
N VAL A 274 -5.84 -19.02 -23.92
CA VAL A 274 -4.81 -18.03 -23.60
C VAL A 274 -5.15 -17.33 -22.29
N ILE A 275 -6.40 -16.91 -22.13
CA ILE A 275 -6.87 -16.27 -20.90
C ILE A 275 -6.63 -17.21 -19.71
N ALA A 276 -7.05 -18.47 -19.83
CA ALA A 276 -6.85 -19.47 -18.78
C ALA A 276 -5.36 -19.70 -18.45
N ALA A 277 -4.50 -19.75 -19.48
CA ALA A 277 -3.06 -19.93 -19.30
C ALA A 277 -2.40 -18.72 -18.62
N VAL A 278 -2.77 -17.49 -19.02
CA VAL A 278 -2.29 -16.26 -18.37
C VAL A 278 -2.75 -16.21 -16.91
N LEU A 279 -4.00 -16.54 -16.62
CA LEU A 279 -4.51 -16.55 -15.24
C LEU A 279 -3.79 -17.58 -14.37
N LYS A 280 -3.48 -18.75 -14.92
CA LYS A 280 -2.67 -19.77 -14.25
C LYS A 280 -1.28 -19.23 -13.91
N ASP A 281 -0.60 -18.58 -14.85
CA ASP A 281 0.76 -18.07 -14.68
C ASP A 281 0.83 -16.82 -13.79
N THR A 282 -0.26 -16.05 -13.70
CA THR A 282 -0.32 -14.81 -12.91
C THR A 282 -0.96 -15.01 -11.54
N GLY A 283 -1.55 -16.19 -11.27
CA GLY A 283 -2.29 -16.45 -10.05
C GLY A 283 -3.47 -15.48 -9.82
N GLY A 284 -3.96 -14.81 -10.88
CA GLY A 284 -5.01 -13.80 -10.78
C GLY A 284 -4.57 -12.47 -10.14
N TYR A 285 -3.28 -12.26 -9.90
CA TYR A 285 -2.78 -11.02 -9.32
C TYR A 285 -2.81 -9.86 -10.34
N PRO A 286 -3.47 -8.73 -10.03
CA PRO A 286 -3.70 -7.62 -10.95
C PRO A 286 -2.43 -7.12 -11.63
N PHE A 287 -1.37 -6.91 -10.85
CA PHE A 287 -0.10 -6.42 -11.40
C PHE A 287 0.51 -7.40 -12.42
N HIS A 288 0.52 -8.70 -12.11
CA HIS A 288 1.06 -9.70 -13.01
C HIS A 288 0.22 -9.82 -14.30
N ILE A 289 -1.10 -9.69 -14.20
CA ILE A 289 -2.00 -9.67 -15.38
C ILE A 289 -1.63 -8.50 -16.29
N GLN A 290 -1.45 -7.29 -15.73
CA GLN A 290 -1.03 -6.11 -16.51
C GLN A 290 0.35 -6.31 -17.13
N PHE A 291 1.28 -6.92 -16.39
CA PHE A 291 2.65 -7.17 -16.87
C PHE A 291 2.67 -8.19 -18.01
N PHE A 292 1.98 -9.31 -17.85
CA PHE A 292 1.85 -10.33 -18.91
C PHE A 292 1.15 -9.76 -20.13
N GLY A 293 0.05 -9.01 -19.93
CA GLY A 293 -0.70 -8.39 -21.02
C GLY A 293 0.16 -7.41 -21.82
N ALA A 294 0.95 -6.57 -21.12
CA ALA A 294 1.83 -5.61 -21.79
C ALA A 294 2.90 -6.29 -22.65
N LEU A 295 3.59 -7.26 -22.09
CA LEU A 295 4.65 -7.98 -22.83
C LEU A 295 4.08 -8.81 -23.99
N LEU A 296 2.95 -9.45 -23.79
CA LEU A 296 2.30 -10.22 -24.85
C LEU A 296 1.79 -9.32 -25.98
N TRP A 297 1.22 -8.16 -25.63
CA TRP A 297 0.81 -7.16 -26.62
C TRP A 297 1.97 -6.73 -27.52
N ASP A 298 3.10 -6.42 -26.94
CA ASP A 298 4.29 -5.94 -27.65
C ASP A 298 4.96 -7.06 -28.48
N ALA A 299 4.91 -8.31 -27.99
CA ALA A 299 5.49 -9.46 -28.65
C ALA A 299 4.74 -9.91 -29.92
N VAL A 300 3.45 -9.58 -30.05
CA VAL A 300 2.60 -10.00 -31.17
C VAL A 300 1.87 -8.81 -31.83
N PRO A 301 2.61 -7.81 -32.34
CA PRO A 301 2.05 -6.51 -32.73
C PRO A 301 1.06 -6.57 -33.90
N THR A 302 1.13 -7.59 -34.75
CA THR A 302 0.34 -7.74 -35.98
C THR A 302 -0.89 -8.61 -35.82
N LEU A 303 -1.00 -9.35 -34.72
CA LEU A 303 -2.09 -10.30 -34.50
C LEU A 303 -3.34 -9.60 -33.98
N ARG A 304 -4.50 -9.85 -34.59
CA ARG A 304 -5.80 -9.46 -34.07
C ARG A 304 -6.33 -10.44 -33.02
N THR A 305 -6.06 -11.72 -33.19
CA THR A 305 -6.39 -12.79 -32.23
C THR A 305 -5.10 -13.47 -31.79
N ILE A 306 -4.88 -13.56 -30.48
CA ILE A 306 -3.75 -14.22 -29.86
C ILE A 306 -4.17 -15.65 -29.54
N THR A 307 -3.46 -16.62 -30.13
CA THR A 307 -3.72 -18.05 -29.91
C THR A 307 -2.85 -18.60 -28.79
N LEU A 308 -3.25 -19.78 -28.26
CA LEU A 308 -2.45 -20.47 -27.23
C LEU A 308 -1.01 -20.76 -27.71
N ARG A 309 -0.84 -21.07 -29.01
CA ARG A 309 0.50 -21.29 -29.60
C ARG A 309 1.35 -20.02 -29.56
N ASP A 310 0.76 -18.86 -29.84
CA ASP A 310 1.47 -17.57 -29.76
C ASP A 310 1.90 -17.28 -28.33
N PHE A 311 1.00 -17.46 -27.35
CA PHE A 311 1.31 -17.32 -25.94
C PHE A 311 2.42 -18.27 -25.49
N GLN A 312 2.32 -19.57 -25.79
CA GLN A 312 3.32 -20.58 -25.41
C GLN A 312 4.71 -20.23 -25.94
N ARG A 313 4.81 -19.69 -27.16
CA ARG A 313 6.07 -19.24 -27.75
C ARG A 313 6.67 -18.06 -26.99
N GLN A 314 5.85 -17.13 -26.50
CA GLN A 314 6.33 -15.92 -25.79
C GLN A 314 6.50 -16.13 -24.27
N ARG A 315 5.79 -17.10 -23.71
CA ARG A 315 5.74 -17.38 -22.27
C ARG A 315 7.12 -17.45 -21.60
N PRO A 316 8.14 -18.15 -22.13
CA PRO A 316 9.46 -18.22 -21.50
C PRO A 316 10.13 -16.84 -21.40
N THR A 317 9.94 -15.98 -22.40
CA THR A 317 10.50 -14.61 -22.41
C THR A 317 9.77 -13.72 -21.41
N ILE A 318 8.44 -13.83 -21.32
CA ILE A 318 7.63 -13.09 -20.35
C ILE A 318 8.01 -13.49 -18.91
N LEU A 319 8.15 -14.79 -18.63
CA LEU A 319 8.57 -15.27 -17.30
C LEU A 319 9.95 -14.77 -16.91
N ARG A 320 10.94 -14.84 -17.83
CA ARG A 320 12.28 -14.29 -17.56
C ARG A 320 12.25 -12.79 -17.30
N ALA A 321 11.44 -12.04 -18.02
CA ALA A 321 11.28 -10.61 -17.79
C ALA A 321 10.65 -10.32 -16.41
N LEU A 322 9.68 -11.13 -15.98
CA LEU A 322 9.09 -11.04 -14.66
C LEU A 322 10.12 -11.37 -13.57
N ASP A 323 10.86 -12.46 -13.73
CA ASP A 323 11.89 -12.91 -12.80
C ASP A 323 12.95 -11.79 -12.60
N HIS A 324 13.45 -11.23 -13.67
CA HIS A 324 14.42 -10.14 -13.63
C HIS A 324 13.84 -8.85 -13.00
N ALA A 325 12.65 -8.47 -13.39
CA ALA A 325 12.04 -7.23 -12.90
C ALA A 325 11.67 -7.27 -11.40
N PHE A 326 11.28 -8.46 -10.88
CA PHE A 326 10.67 -8.55 -9.55
C PHE A 326 11.43 -9.41 -8.54
N PHE A 327 12.09 -10.47 -8.97
CA PHE A 327 12.58 -11.47 -8.03
C PHE A 327 14.09 -11.45 -7.85
N ASP A 328 14.87 -11.30 -8.93
CA ASP A 328 16.34 -11.39 -8.89
C ASP A 328 16.95 -10.41 -7.89
N ALA A 329 16.58 -9.13 -7.96
CA ALA A 329 17.11 -8.10 -7.06
C ALA A 329 16.75 -8.35 -5.59
N ARG A 330 15.60 -8.99 -5.32
CA ARG A 330 15.18 -9.36 -3.95
C ARG A 330 16.00 -10.54 -3.44
N LEU A 331 16.17 -11.56 -4.27
CA LEU A 331 16.99 -12.73 -3.92
C LEU A 331 18.46 -12.36 -3.72
N ALA A 332 19.00 -11.44 -4.53
CA ALA A 332 20.37 -10.96 -4.41
C ALA A 332 20.70 -10.32 -3.06
N ARG A 333 19.69 -9.75 -2.39
CA ARG A 333 19.85 -9.14 -1.04
C ARG A 333 19.82 -10.16 0.11
N THR A 334 19.72 -11.46 -0.19
CA THR A 334 19.62 -12.51 0.81
C THR A 334 20.94 -13.27 0.97
N SER A 335 21.24 -13.67 2.19
CA SER A 335 22.38 -14.56 2.48
C SER A 335 22.09 -16.00 2.04
N SER A 336 23.11 -16.85 1.97
CA SER A 336 22.94 -18.28 1.67
C SER A 336 22.03 -18.99 2.67
N ALA A 337 22.14 -18.67 3.97
CA ALA A 337 21.26 -19.24 5.00
C ALA A 337 19.80 -18.80 4.82
N GLU A 338 19.57 -17.53 4.49
CA GLU A 338 18.23 -17.00 4.19
C GLU A 338 17.64 -17.64 2.92
N ARG A 339 18.46 -17.83 1.86
CA ARG A 339 18.01 -18.53 0.64
C ARG A 339 17.59 -19.98 0.91
N ARG A 340 18.30 -20.68 1.81
CA ARG A 340 17.89 -22.03 2.23
C ARG A 340 16.49 -22.02 2.86
N VAL A 341 16.18 -21.05 3.73
CA VAL A 341 14.84 -20.89 4.31
C VAL A 341 13.81 -20.58 3.24
N LEU A 342 14.09 -19.64 2.33
CA LEU A 342 13.17 -19.30 1.24
C LEU A 342 12.88 -20.49 0.32
N ARG A 343 13.89 -21.29 -0.03
CA ARG A 343 13.71 -22.51 -0.82
C ARG A 343 12.91 -23.59 -0.08
N ALA A 344 13.14 -23.73 1.22
CA ALA A 344 12.38 -24.66 2.05
C ALA A 344 10.89 -24.27 2.13
N ILE A 345 10.57 -22.99 2.20
CA ILE A 345 9.21 -22.48 2.10
C ILE A 345 8.64 -22.77 0.70
N ALA A 346 9.38 -22.43 -0.34
CA ALA A 346 8.96 -22.61 -1.73
C ALA A 346 8.67 -24.10 -2.07
N ALA A 347 9.38 -25.03 -1.47
CA ALA A 347 9.12 -26.46 -1.62
C ALA A 347 7.73 -26.89 -1.06
N GLN A 348 7.17 -26.12 -0.13
CA GLN A 348 5.87 -26.38 0.47
C GLN A 348 4.74 -25.55 -0.18
N GLY A 349 5.07 -24.61 -1.07
CA GLY A 349 4.11 -23.73 -1.73
C GLY A 349 4.49 -22.26 -1.63
N GLU A 350 3.54 -21.40 -1.31
CA GLU A 350 3.76 -19.96 -1.08
C GLU A 350 3.95 -19.63 0.42
N GLY A 351 3.78 -20.63 1.30
CA GLY A 351 3.97 -20.53 2.75
C GLY A 351 4.32 -21.88 3.38
N ALA A 352 4.70 -21.84 4.67
CA ALA A 352 5.08 -23.02 5.43
C ALA A 352 4.86 -22.82 6.93
N SER A 353 4.66 -23.91 7.68
CA SER A 353 4.72 -23.89 9.13
C SER A 353 6.18 -23.79 9.61
N ILE A 354 6.41 -23.08 10.72
CA ILE A 354 7.77 -23.03 11.31
C ILE A 354 8.23 -24.43 11.71
N GLN A 355 7.30 -25.28 12.20
CA GLN A 355 7.58 -26.65 12.59
C GLN A 355 8.15 -27.46 11.40
N SER A 356 7.49 -27.42 10.25
CA SER A 356 7.97 -28.12 9.05
C SER A 356 9.32 -27.61 8.55
N LEU A 357 9.58 -26.31 8.71
CA LEU A 357 10.87 -25.72 8.36
C LEU A 357 12.00 -26.15 9.29
N LEU A 358 11.72 -26.32 10.61
CA LEU A 358 12.70 -26.83 11.56
C LEU A 358 13.13 -28.26 11.20
N GLU A 359 12.15 -29.10 10.85
CA GLU A 359 12.40 -30.50 10.44
C GLU A 359 13.17 -30.56 9.11
N LEU A 360 12.71 -29.83 8.09
CA LEU A 360 13.31 -29.87 6.74
C LEU A 360 14.75 -29.32 6.73
N LEU A 361 15.01 -28.28 7.51
CA LEU A 361 16.32 -27.61 7.52
C LEU A 361 17.26 -28.16 8.60
N ASN A 362 16.76 -29.04 9.47
CA ASN A 362 17.48 -29.55 10.65
C ASN A 362 18.03 -28.40 11.52
N LEU A 363 17.17 -27.43 11.83
CA LEU A 363 17.50 -26.24 12.62
C LEU A 363 16.71 -26.24 13.93
N SER A 364 17.30 -25.63 14.97
CA SER A 364 16.57 -25.31 16.19
C SER A 364 15.74 -24.05 16.02
N ASN A 365 14.78 -23.84 16.92
CA ASN A 365 13.98 -22.61 16.95
C ASN A 365 14.86 -21.35 17.10
N HIS A 366 15.92 -21.43 17.91
CA HIS A 366 16.89 -20.33 18.03
C HIS A 366 17.67 -20.05 16.76
N GLY A 367 17.87 -21.06 15.90
CA GLY A 367 18.57 -20.90 14.62
C GLY A 367 17.69 -20.31 13.51
N ILE A 368 16.41 -20.67 13.44
CA ILE A 368 15.53 -20.24 12.36
C ILE A 368 14.89 -18.85 12.60
N GLN A 369 14.53 -18.52 13.85
CA GLN A 369 13.83 -17.27 14.16
C GLN A 369 14.59 -16.00 13.71
N PRO A 370 15.92 -15.88 13.91
CA PRO A 370 16.66 -14.73 13.40
C PRO A 370 16.68 -14.63 11.87
N LEU A 371 16.65 -15.78 11.16
CA LEU A 371 16.58 -15.81 9.69
C LEU A 371 15.22 -15.30 9.21
N ILE A 372 14.14 -15.81 9.81
CA ILE A 372 12.77 -15.37 9.50
C ILE A 372 12.64 -13.86 9.79
N ALA A 373 13.07 -13.38 10.97
CA ALA A 373 12.99 -11.98 11.34
C ALA A 373 13.74 -11.05 10.34
N ARG A 374 14.91 -11.49 9.83
CA ARG A 374 15.62 -10.74 8.78
C ARG A 374 14.86 -10.75 7.45
N LEU A 375 14.26 -11.86 7.07
CA LEU A 375 13.45 -11.97 5.86
C LEU A 375 12.15 -11.16 5.96
N GLU A 376 11.55 -11.09 7.13
CA GLU A 376 10.43 -10.18 7.43
C GLU A 376 10.88 -8.72 7.32
N GLY A 377 12.02 -8.35 7.92
CA GLY A 377 12.60 -7.00 7.80
C GLY A 377 12.97 -6.61 6.35
N LYS A 378 13.31 -7.59 5.50
CA LYS A 378 13.52 -7.37 4.05
C LYS A 378 12.21 -7.32 3.25
N GLY A 379 11.06 -7.51 3.90
CA GLY A 379 9.74 -7.52 3.26
C GLY A 379 9.54 -8.69 2.29
N LEU A 380 10.18 -9.83 2.54
CA LEU A 380 10.04 -11.05 1.74
C LEU A 380 9.04 -12.04 2.35
N LEU A 381 8.95 -12.07 3.67
CA LEU A 381 8.05 -12.93 4.43
C LEU A 381 7.14 -12.09 5.33
N TYR A 382 6.03 -12.67 5.71
CA TYR A 382 5.17 -12.21 6.79
C TYR A 382 4.57 -13.41 7.53
N ARG A 383 3.96 -13.18 8.68
CA ARG A 383 3.26 -14.20 9.45
C ARG A 383 1.76 -14.01 9.28
N PRO A 384 1.06 -14.87 8.52
CA PRO A 384 -0.39 -14.83 8.42
C PRO A 384 -1.05 -15.18 9.75
N GLU A 385 -0.41 -16.11 10.50
CA GLU A 385 -0.82 -16.56 11.83
C GLU A 385 0.38 -17.05 12.65
N ARG A 386 0.15 -17.32 13.92
CA ARG A 386 1.20 -17.82 14.81
C ARG A 386 1.72 -19.18 14.33
N GLY A 387 3.02 -19.28 14.13
CA GLY A 387 3.68 -20.53 13.72
C GLY A 387 3.75 -20.74 12.21
N CYS A 388 3.22 -19.83 11.39
CA CYS A 388 3.27 -19.88 9.93
C CYS A 388 4.02 -18.68 9.35
N VAL A 389 4.59 -18.87 8.18
CA VAL A 389 5.23 -17.83 7.36
C VAL A 389 4.81 -17.97 5.91
N GLU A 390 4.61 -16.84 5.23
CA GLU A 390 4.26 -16.78 3.81
C GLU A 390 5.05 -15.71 3.09
N PHE A 391 5.16 -15.83 1.77
CA PHE A 391 5.75 -14.80 0.93
C PHE A 391 4.87 -13.56 0.82
N THR A 392 5.47 -12.38 0.93
CA THR A 392 4.79 -11.08 0.70
C THR A 392 4.63 -10.77 -0.78
N VAL A 393 5.41 -11.43 -1.64
CA VAL A 393 5.42 -11.23 -3.08
C VAL A 393 4.81 -12.48 -3.73
N PRO A 394 3.66 -12.35 -4.39
CA PRO A 394 3.03 -13.48 -5.08
C PRO A 394 3.95 -14.10 -6.13
N LEU A 395 3.85 -15.41 -6.32
CA LEU A 395 4.64 -16.20 -7.26
C LEU A 395 6.16 -16.24 -6.98
N PHE A 396 6.61 -15.73 -5.83
CA PHE A 396 8.02 -15.83 -5.46
C PHE A 396 8.44 -17.27 -5.18
N GLY A 397 7.55 -18.08 -4.59
CA GLY A 397 7.75 -19.51 -4.44
C GLY A 397 7.89 -20.22 -5.78
N ASP A 398 7.05 -19.90 -6.76
CA ASP A 398 7.17 -20.44 -8.13
C ASP A 398 8.50 -20.08 -8.81
N TYR A 399 8.93 -18.82 -8.65
CA TYR A 399 10.25 -18.38 -9.13
C TYR A 399 11.37 -19.20 -8.50
N LEU A 400 11.37 -19.41 -7.20
CA LEU A 400 12.40 -20.17 -6.49
C LEU A 400 12.42 -21.64 -6.92
N ARG A 401 11.24 -22.23 -7.20
CA ARG A 401 11.15 -23.61 -7.71
C ARG A 401 11.69 -23.73 -9.13
N ARG A 402 11.39 -22.78 -10.03
CA ARG A 402 11.88 -22.77 -11.41
C ARG A 402 13.40 -22.61 -11.49
N ASN A 403 13.97 -21.83 -10.58
CA ASN A 403 15.40 -21.49 -10.58
C ASN A 403 16.20 -22.24 -9.49
N ALA A 404 15.73 -23.43 -9.08
CA ALA A 404 16.35 -24.19 -7.98
C ALA A 404 17.79 -24.68 -8.30
N GLY A 405 18.17 -24.74 -9.58
CA GLY A 405 19.48 -25.23 -10.05
C GLY A 405 20.55 -24.15 -10.29
N ASP A 406 20.20 -22.86 -10.30
CA ASP A 406 21.09 -21.81 -10.80
C ASP A 406 21.86 -21.02 -9.71
N HIS A 407 21.76 -21.42 -8.41
CA HIS A 407 22.46 -20.65 -7.33
C HIS A 407 22.92 -21.54 -6.18
#